data_3f476f78711ed113caa34e8fb0b0e6c2
#
_entry.id   3f476f78711ed113caa34e8fb0b0e6c2
#
_cell.length_a   1.000
_cell.length_b   1.000
_cell.length_c   1.000
_cell.angle_alpha   90.00
_cell.angle_beta   90.00
_cell.angle_gamma   90.00
#
_symmetry.space_group_name_H-M   'P 1'
#
loop_
_entity.id
_entity.type
_entity.pdbx_description
1 polymer ?
#
loop_
_entity_poly.entity_id
_entity_poly.type
_entity_poly.pdbx_seq_one_letter_code
_entity_poly.pdbx_strand_id
1 'polypeptide(L)'
;AEMALARGQHGTSRMVSLGERERVATLGFRGEALPSIASVSRLQIRSATGDEGGWEVAGPFHDGVAPAPCAHPRGTTVEMRDLFHNVPARRKFLRTEQTEFRHIDRMLRRTALSRFGTGFRLSHDGRVVRDYPPADTVARQAARIADVVGSGFVEQAIEIDDDRSGLRLWGWLGQPSIARSQADWQYMFVNGRPIRDKVVTHAIKQGFGDVLHHARQPAYVLFLEMDPAGVDVNAHPAKHEVRFRDQGKVHGFLSHVVSQ
;
A
#
# COMPACT_ATOMS: atom_id res chain seq x y z
N ALA A 1 -8.79 -14.51 -21.85
CA ALA A 1 -9.63 -15.01 -20.74
C ALA A 1 -9.57 -14.12 -19.52
N GLU A 2 -8.38 -13.71 -19.03
CA GLU A 2 -8.23 -12.89 -17.81
C GLU A 2 -8.79 -11.47 -17.92
N MET A 3 -8.70 -10.82 -19.09
CA MET A 3 -9.32 -9.51 -19.31
C MET A 3 -10.85 -9.54 -19.25
N ALA A 4 -11.48 -10.64 -19.65
CA ALA A 4 -12.91 -10.82 -19.53
C ALA A 4 -13.34 -11.00 -18.06
N LEU A 5 -12.53 -11.70 -17.25
CA LEU A 5 -12.77 -11.88 -15.80
C LEU A 5 -12.58 -10.58 -14.99
N ALA A 6 -11.68 -9.69 -15.40
CA ALA A 6 -11.48 -8.39 -14.74
C ALA A 6 -12.71 -7.47 -14.82
N ARG A 7 -13.70 -7.78 -15.63
CA ARG A 7 -14.92 -7.01 -15.90
C ARG A 7 -16.11 -7.44 -15.07
N GLY A 8 -16.15 -8.71 -14.61
CA GLY A 8 -17.26 -9.23 -13.81
C GLY A 8 -17.29 -8.67 -12.39
N GLN A 9 -18.48 -8.36 -11.87
CA GLN A 9 -18.65 -8.16 -10.44
C GLN A 9 -18.24 -9.47 -9.74
N HIS A 10 -17.36 -9.37 -8.72
CA HIS A 10 -16.78 -10.50 -7.99
C HIS A 10 -15.74 -11.35 -8.75
N GLY A 11 -15.38 -11.00 -9.99
CA GLY A 11 -14.31 -11.67 -10.72
C GLY A 11 -12.94 -11.33 -10.12
N THR A 12 -12.27 -12.29 -9.48
CA THR A 12 -10.86 -12.16 -9.10
C THR A 12 -10.10 -13.34 -9.70
N SER A 13 -8.99 -13.08 -10.38
CA SER A 13 -8.10 -14.11 -10.92
C SER A 13 -7.34 -14.89 -9.84
N ARG A 14 -7.52 -14.52 -8.55
CA ARG A 14 -6.70 -15.02 -7.43
C ARG A 14 -7.47 -15.69 -6.31
N MET A 15 -8.80 -15.81 -6.39
CA MET A 15 -9.61 -16.47 -5.38
C MET A 15 -10.62 -17.40 -6.02
N VAL A 16 -10.50 -18.69 -5.77
CA VAL A 16 -11.36 -19.75 -6.28
C VAL A 16 -12.34 -20.23 -5.20
N SER A 17 -12.08 -20.00 -3.92
CA SER A 17 -12.92 -20.46 -2.81
C SER A 17 -13.11 -19.46 -1.67
N LEU A 18 -14.18 -19.64 -0.88
CA LEU A 18 -14.48 -18.84 0.32
C LEU A 18 -13.39 -18.96 1.40
N GLY A 19 -12.74 -20.11 1.52
CA GLY A 19 -11.66 -20.35 2.50
C GLY A 19 -10.36 -19.57 2.20
N GLU A 20 -10.16 -19.17 0.94
CA GLU A 20 -9.02 -18.33 0.56
C GLU A 20 -9.19 -16.86 0.96
N ARG A 21 -10.42 -16.41 1.23
CA ARG A 21 -10.70 -15.04 1.71
C ARG A 21 -10.16 -14.80 3.12
N GLU A 22 -10.03 -15.84 3.94
CA GLU A 22 -9.51 -15.75 5.31
C GLU A 22 -7.97 -15.73 5.37
N ARG A 23 -7.29 -16.23 4.31
CA ARG A 23 -5.82 -16.31 4.21
C ARG A 23 -5.28 -15.34 3.16
N VAL A 24 -5.68 -14.07 3.21
CA VAL A 24 -5.32 -13.11 2.18
C VAL A 24 -3.84 -12.71 2.27
N ALA A 25 -3.00 -13.43 1.55
CA ALA A 25 -1.58 -13.08 1.33
C ALA A 25 -1.39 -11.96 0.28
N THR A 26 -2.45 -11.54 -0.43
CA THR A 26 -2.37 -10.53 -1.51
C THR A 26 -3.06 -9.23 -1.14
N LEU A 27 -2.61 -8.10 -1.69
CA LEU A 27 -3.23 -6.78 -1.46
C LEU A 27 -4.65 -6.67 -2.03
N GLY A 28 -4.96 -7.40 -3.12
CA GLY A 28 -6.26 -7.40 -3.79
C GLY A 28 -7.07 -8.65 -3.47
N PHE A 29 -8.25 -8.51 -2.88
CA PHE A 29 -9.18 -9.59 -2.58
C PHE A 29 -10.64 -9.27 -2.92
N ARG A 30 -10.94 -8.08 -3.42
CA ARG A 30 -12.28 -7.66 -3.88
C ARG A 30 -12.24 -7.48 -5.39
N GLY A 31 -12.97 -8.31 -6.15
CA GLY A 31 -13.12 -8.20 -7.61
C GLY A 31 -13.97 -7.01 -8.09
N GLU A 32 -14.23 -6.01 -7.23
CA GLU A 32 -15.19 -4.93 -7.50
C GLU A 32 -14.53 -3.59 -7.86
N ALA A 33 -13.20 -3.46 -7.76
CA ALA A 33 -12.53 -2.17 -7.91
C ALA A 33 -12.66 -1.63 -9.35
N LEU A 34 -12.35 -2.44 -10.36
CA LEU A 34 -12.41 -2.01 -11.76
C LEU A 34 -13.86 -1.70 -12.22
N PRO A 35 -14.87 -2.55 -11.96
CA PRO A 35 -16.26 -2.21 -12.23
C PRO A 35 -16.74 -0.94 -11.53
N SER A 36 -16.35 -0.73 -10.26
CA SER A 36 -16.70 0.48 -9.52
C SER A 36 -16.05 1.75 -10.10
N ILE A 37 -14.80 1.66 -10.56
CA ILE A 37 -14.12 2.77 -11.25
C ILE A 37 -14.80 3.05 -12.60
N ALA A 38 -15.08 2.01 -13.38
CA ALA A 38 -15.70 2.12 -14.68
C ALA A 38 -17.11 2.72 -14.62
N SER A 39 -17.86 2.46 -13.54
CA SER A 39 -19.21 3.02 -13.35
C SER A 39 -19.23 4.55 -13.18
N VAL A 40 -18.11 5.17 -12.84
CA VAL A 40 -18.01 6.61 -12.55
C VAL A 40 -16.94 7.34 -13.37
N SER A 41 -16.32 6.65 -14.33
CA SER A 41 -15.24 7.20 -15.17
C SER A 41 -15.26 6.57 -16.56
N ARG A 42 -14.47 7.13 -17.47
CA ARG A 42 -14.14 6.50 -18.75
C ARG A 42 -12.91 5.64 -18.55
N LEU A 43 -13.10 4.34 -18.35
CA LEU A 43 -12.04 3.38 -18.11
C LEU A 43 -11.66 2.66 -19.41
N GLN A 44 -10.35 2.59 -19.67
CA GLN A 44 -9.75 1.78 -20.73
C GLN A 44 -8.64 0.93 -20.15
N ILE A 45 -8.59 -0.34 -20.51
CA ILE A 45 -7.52 -1.26 -20.13
C ILE A 45 -6.93 -1.83 -21.41
N ARG A 46 -5.60 -1.74 -21.54
CA ARG A 46 -4.82 -2.37 -22.61
C ARG A 46 -3.78 -3.28 -21.99
N SER A 47 -3.61 -4.47 -22.52
CA SER A 47 -2.67 -5.45 -21.97
C SER A 47 -2.11 -6.35 -23.04
N ALA A 48 -0.80 -6.64 -22.95
CA ALA A 48 -0.13 -7.65 -23.76
C ALA A 48 0.76 -8.53 -22.88
N THR A 49 0.77 -9.84 -23.17
CA THR A 49 1.63 -10.81 -22.47
C THR A 49 2.95 -11.08 -23.18
N GLY A 50 3.08 -10.66 -24.44
CA GLY A 50 4.25 -10.83 -25.31
C GLY A 50 4.26 -9.74 -26.38
N ASP A 51 5.09 -9.97 -27.42
CA ASP A 51 5.33 -9.01 -28.50
C ASP A 51 4.34 -9.14 -29.68
N GLU A 52 3.45 -10.13 -29.66
CA GLU A 52 2.48 -10.44 -30.74
C GLU A 52 1.25 -9.51 -30.75
N GLY A 53 1.32 -8.38 -30.02
CA GLY A 53 0.22 -7.46 -29.85
C GLY A 53 -0.56 -7.71 -28.55
N GLY A 54 -1.54 -6.86 -28.31
CA GLY A 54 -2.32 -6.83 -27.08
C GLY A 54 -3.82 -6.81 -27.34
N TRP A 55 -4.55 -6.67 -26.26
CA TRP A 55 -5.99 -6.55 -26.24
C TRP A 55 -6.39 -5.31 -25.46
N GLU A 56 -7.44 -4.64 -25.91
CA GLU A 56 -8.03 -3.52 -25.18
C GLU A 56 -9.50 -3.78 -24.85
N VAL A 57 -9.91 -3.20 -23.73
CA VAL A 57 -11.31 -3.05 -23.34
C VAL A 57 -11.54 -1.60 -22.97
N ALA A 58 -12.49 -0.93 -23.63
CA ALA A 58 -12.86 0.45 -23.39
C ALA A 58 -14.37 0.58 -23.23
N GLY A 59 -14.81 1.62 -22.53
CA GLY A 59 -16.23 1.96 -22.37
C GLY A 59 -16.88 1.39 -21.10
N PRO A 60 -18.21 1.38 -21.02
CA PRO A 60 -18.93 0.88 -19.87
C PRO A 60 -18.61 -0.59 -19.61
N PHE A 61 -18.20 -0.90 -18.39
CA PHE A 61 -17.88 -2.27 -17.98
C PHE A 61 -19.18 -3.00 -17.59
N HIS A 62 -19.98 -3.34 -18.59
CA HIS A 62 -21.14 -4.21 -18.45
C HIS A 62 -21.00 -5.42 -19.41
N ASP A 63 -21.84 -6.41 -19.21
CA ASP A 63 -21.84 -7.60 -20.04
C ASP A 63 -22.06 -7.25 -21.53
N GLY A 64 -21.17 -7.75 -22.39
CA GLY A 64 -21.29 -7.61 -23.84
C GLY A 64 -20.20 -6.81 -24.58
N VAL A 65 -19.33 -6.07 -23.92
CA VAL A 65 -18.19 -5.43 -24.62
C VAL A 65 -17.07 -6.45 -24.83
N ALA A 66 -16.84 -6.90 -26.04
CA ALA A 66 -15.76 -7.82 -26.37
C ALA A 66 -14.40 -7.09 -26.34
N PRO A 67 -13.32 -7.74 -25.89
CA PRO A 67 -11.98 -7.21 -26.06
C PRO A 67 -11.65 -7.08 -27.56
N ALA A 68 -11.00 -5.97 -27.95
CA ALA A 68 -10.53 -5.71 -29.30
C ALA A 68 -8.99 -5.86 -29.36
N PRO A 69 -8.42 -6.33 -30.47
CA PRO A 69 -6.97 -6.31 -30.66
C PRO A 69 -6.43 -4.89 -30.67
N CYS A 70 -5.26 -4.68 -30.04
CA CYS A 70 -4.55 -3.40 -30.06
C CYS A 70 -3.04 -3.58 -30.08
N ALA A 71 -2.31 -2.56 -30.52
CA ALA A 71 -0.87 -2.50 -30.34
C ALA A 71 -0.56 -2.06 -28.90
N HIS A 72 0.14 -2.90 -28.14
CA HIS A 72 0.58 -2.60 -26.79
C HIS A 72 1.88 -3.34 -26.47
N PRO A 73 2.87 -2.69 -25.83
CA PRO A 73 4.07 -3.40 -25.36
C PRO A 73 3.69 -4.39 -24.25
N ARG A 74 4.58 -5.34 -23.98
CA ARG A 74 4.37 -6.26 -22.84
C ARG A 74 4.09 -5.49 -21.54
N GLY A 75 2.97 -5.80 -20.89
CA GLY A 75 2.50 -5.14 -19.69
C GLY A 75 1.03 -4.79 -19.73
N THR A 76 0.61 -3.92 -18.80
CA THR A 76 -0.80 -3.47 -18.71
C THR A 76 -0.87 -1.98 -18.47
N THR A 77 -1.68 -1.30 -19.26
CA THR A 77 -2.05 0.10 -19.06
C THR A 77 -3.50 0.17 -18.63
N VAL A 78 -3.75 0.83 -17.51
CA VAL A 78 -5.09 1.16 -17.03
C VAL A 78 -5.24 2.68 -17.10
N GLU A 79 -6.13 3.15 -17.95
CA GLU A 79 -6.38 4.55 -18.16
C GLU A 79 -7.78 4.91 -17.67
N MET A 80 -7.86 5.88 -16.77
CA MET A 80 -9.10 6.40 -16.23
C MET A 80 -9.19 7.89 -16.54
N ARG A 81 -10.25 8.30 -17.25
CA ARG A 81 -10.52 9.68 -17.60
C ARG A 81 -11.88 10.13 -17.06
N ASP A 82 -12.06 11.45 -16.94
CA ASP A 82 -13.35 12.10 -16.65
C ASP A 82 -14.02 11.54 -15.38
N LEU A 83 -13.27 11.43 -14.28
CA LEU A 83 -13.79 10.92 -12.99
C LEU A 83 -15.06 11.69 -12.58
N PHE A 84 -16.12 10.94 -12.25
CA PHE A 84 -17.44 11.44 -11.88
C PHE A 84 -18.18 12.28 -12.97
N HIS A 85 -17.86 12.04 -14.26
CA HIS A 85 -18.55 12.72 -15.36
C HIS A 85 -20.06 12.52 -15.34
N ASN A 86 -20.51 11.35 -14.92
CA ASN A 86 -21.92 10.95 -14.84
C ASN A 86 -22.54 11.09 -13.43
N VAL A 87 -21.77 11.57 -12.43
CA VAL A 87 -22.23 11.74 -11.05
C VAL A 87 -21.86 13.13 -10.53
N PRO A 88 -22.56 14.19 -11.00
CA PRO A 88 -22.22 15.59 -10.67
C PRO A 88 -22.17 15.87 -9.17
N ALA A 89 -23.03 15.21 -8.39
CA ALA A 89 -23.02 15.33 -6.92
C ALA A 89 -21.68 14.89 -6.31
N ARG A 90 -21.10 13.78 -6.77
CA ARG A 90 -19.77 13.31 -6.31
C ARG A 90 -18.64 14.17 -6.81
N ARG A 91 -18.74 14.70 -8.05
CA ARG A 91 -17.73 15.58 -8.63
C ARG A 91 -17.51 16.85 -7.79
N LYS A 92 -18.56 17.38 -7.15
CA LYS A 92 -18.47 18.55 -6.24
C LYS A 92 -17.65 18.28 -4.98
N PHE A 93 -17.44 17.02 -4.60
CA PHE A 93 -16.62 16.67 -3.45
C PHE A 93 -15.13 16.48 -3.77
N LEU A 94 -14.75 16.49 -5.05
CA LEU A 94 -13.34 16.54 -5.43
C LEU A 94 -12.71 17.82 -4.87
N ARG A 95 -11.53 17.65 -4.30
CA ARG A 95 -10.74 18.75 -3.78
C ARG A 95 -10.00 19.45 -4.93
N THR A 96 -9.17 20.43 -4.60
CA THR A 96 -8.28 21.04 -5.58
C THR A 96 -7.32 19.98 -6.13
N GLU A 97 -6.92 20.11 -7.38
CA GLU A 97 -5.98 19.24 -8.07
C GLU A 97 -4.72 18.96 -7.23
N GLN A 98 -4.14 20.02 -6.65
CA GLN A 98 -2.99 19.89 -5.76
C GLN A 98 -3.27 19.04 -4.52
N THR A 99 -4.50 19.07 -3.99
CA THR A 99 -4.88 18.23 -2.84
C THR A 99 -5.04 16.78 -3.25
N GLU A 100 -5.71 16.52 -4.38
CA GLU A 100 -5.84 15.17 -4.93
C GLU A 100 -4.47 14.57 -5.28
N PHE A 101 -3.60 15.36 -5.92
CA PHE A 101 -2.22 14.93 -6.20
C PHE A 101 -1.45 14.57 -4.94
N ARG A 102 -1.57 15.35 -3.85
CA ARG A 102 -0.95 15.00 -2.56
C ARG A 102 -1.45 13.67 -1.99
N HIS A 103 -2.72 13.31 -2.21
CA HIS A 103 -3.25 12.01 -1.82
C HIS A 103 -2.63 10.87 -2.66
N ILE A 104 -2.47 11.08 -3.97
CA ILE A 104 -1.82 10.12 -4.87
C ILE A 104 -0.35 9.93 -4.47
N ASP A 105 0.41 11.03 -4.30
CA ASP A 105 1.81 10.99 -3.87
C ASP A 105 1.98 10.22 -2.55
N ARG A 106 1.12 10.50 -1.57
CA ARG A 106 1.16 9.79 -0.27
C ARG A 106 0.88 8.30 -0.42
N MET A 107 -0.07 7.92 -1.26
CA MET A 107 -0.37 6.51 -1.52
C MET A 107 0.81 5.83 -2.21
N LEU A 108 1.40 6.45 -3.25
CA LEU A 108 2.55 5.92 -3.96
C LEU A 108 3.74 5.70 -3.00
N ARG A 109 4.08 6.70 -2.18
CA ARG A 109 5.17 6.61 -1.20
C ARG A 109 5.00 5.41 -0.26
N ARG A 110 3.80 5.20 0.28
CA ARG A 110 3.50 4.03 1.12
C ARG A 110 3.62 2.71 0.36
N THR A 111 3.13 2.68 -0.88
CA THR A 111 3.21 1.48 -1.72
C THR A 111 4.68 1.17 -2.07
N ALA A 112 5.47 2.19 -2.38
CA ALA A 112 6.89 2.05 -2.69
C ALA A 112 7.70 1.50 -1.50
N LEU A 113 7.37 1.88 -0.27
CA LEU A 113 7.95 1.29 0.94
C LEU A 113 7.47 -0.15 1.18
N SER A 114 6.22 -0.48 0.84
CA SER A 114 5.69 -1.83 1.04
C SER A 114 6.18 -2.87 0.03
N ARG A 115 6.83 -2.44 -1.07
CA ARG A 115 7.23 -3.28 -2.21
C ARG A 115 8.60 -2.87 -2.73
N PHE A 116 9.64 -3.15 -1.98
CA PHE A 116 11.01 -2.79 -2.34
C PHE A 116 11.47 -3.39 -3.67
N GLY A 117 11.11 -4.63 -3.97
CA GLY A 117 11.48 -5.29 -5.24
C GLY A 117 10.80 -4.72 -6.49
N THR A 118 9.87 -3.77 -6.35
CA THR A 118 9.15 -3.14 -7.47
C THR A 118 9.59 -1.69 -7.63
N GLY A 119 9.81 -1.27 -8.88
CA GLY A 119 10.04 0.14 -9.21
C GLY A 119 8.70 0.89 -9.32
N PHE A 120 8.72 2.17 -8.94
CA PHE A 120 7.56 3.06 -9.03
C PHE A 120 7.96 4.40 -9.61
N ARG A 121 7.16 4.88 -10.58
CA ARG A 121 7.33 6.22 -11.16
C ARG A 121 6.00 6.97 -11.12
N LEU A 122 6.03 8.22 -10.68
CA LEU A 122 4.90 9.14 -10.70
C LEU A 122 5.23 10.35 -11.55
N SER A 123 4.39 10.61 -12.51
CA SER A 123 4.44 11.84 -13.30
C SER A 123 3.18 12.69 -13.06
N HIS A 124 3.33 13.99 -13.11
CA HIS A 124 2.25 14.97 -13.03
C HIS A 124 2.49 16.04 -14.11
N ASP A 125 1.49 16.30 -14.93
CA ASP A 125 1.57 17.24 -16.07
C ASP A 125 2.82 17.01 -16.95
N GLY A 126 3.07 15.74 -17.30
CA GLY A 126 4.18 15.35 -18.15
C GLY A 126 5.56 15.39 -17.47
N ARG A 127 5.66 15.80 -16.20
CA ARG A 127 6.93 15.84 -15.45
C ARG A 127 7.02 14.69 -14.46
N VAL A 128 8.16 14.03 -14.40
CA VAL A 128 8.45 13.00 -13.39
C VAL A 128 8.61 13.69 -12.03
N VAL A 129 7.74 13.36 -11.08
CA VAL A 129 7.76 13.90 -9.72
C VAL A 129 8.42 12.93 -8.74
N ARG A 130 8.24 11.61 -8.96
CA ARG A 130 8.88 10.55 -8.19
C ARG A 130 9.41 9.48 -9.12
N ASP A 131 10.58 8.97 -8.79
CA ASP A 131 11.17 7.80 -9.46
C ASP A 131 11.88 6.95 -8.40
N TYR A 132 11.30 5.78 -8.13
CA TYR A 132 11.79 4.84 -7.14
C TYR A 132 12.20 3.54 -7.86
N PRO A 133 13.48 3.33 -8.17
CA PRO A 133 13.94 2.09 -8.80
C PRO A 133 13.76 0.90 -7.86
N PRO A 134 13.76 -0.36 -8.34
CA PRO A 134 13.74 -1.53 -7.49
C PRO A 134 14.89 -1.50 -6.46
N ALA A 135 14.58 -1.89 -5.21
CA ALA A 135 15.49 -1.84 -4.07
C ALA A 135 15.60 -3.25 -3.44
N ASP A 136 16.42 -4.08 -4.04
CA ASP A 136 16.62 -5.50 -3.73
C ASP A 136 17.75 -5.78 -2.72
N THR A 137 18.46 -4.73 -2.28
CA THR A 137 19.50 -4.80 -1.24
C THR A 137 19.16 -3.86 -0.08
N VAL A 138 19.68 -4.14 1.12
CA VAL A 138 19.47 -3.28 2.31
C VAL A 138 19.91 -1.84 2.02
N ALA A 139 21.04 -1.64 1.37
CA ALA A 139 21.51 -0.30 1.00
C ALA A 139 20.54 0.45 0.07
N ARG A 140 19.96 -0.25 -0.93
CA ARG A 140 18.95 0.33 -1.82
C ARG A 140 17.61 0.57 -1.10
N GLN A 141 17.25 -0.28 -0.14
CA GLN A 141 16.07 -0.08 0.71
C GLN A 141 16.24 1.17 1.57
N ALA A 142 17.41 1.34 2.22
CA ALA A 142 17.74 2.53 2.98
C ALA A 142 17.71 3.79 2.10
N ALA A 143 18.26 3.74 0.88
CA ALA A 143 18.19 4.85 -0.08
C ALA A 143 16.75 5.21 -0.43
N ARG A 144 15.88 4.21 -0.73
CA ARG A 144 14.46 4.44 -0.98
C ARG A 144 13.75 5.04 0.23
N ILE A 145 14.08 4.62 1.46
CA ILE A 145 13.53 5.20 2.68
C ILE A 145 13.97 6.66 2.81
N ALA A 146 15.22 6.98 2.51
CA ALA A 146 15.72 8.36 2.47
C ALA A 146 14.94 9.22 1.45
N ASP A 147 14.64 8.68 0.27
CA ASP A 147 13.85 9.37 -0.77
C ASP A 147 12.38 9.60 -0.35
N VAL A 148 11.81 8.66 0.40
CA VAL A 148 10.41 8.71 0.84
C VAL A 148 10.23 9.52 2.12
N VAL A 149 11.04 9.26 3.14
CA VAL A 149 10.88 9.83 4.48
C VAL A 149 11.76 11.06 4.65
N GLY A 150 13.01 10.96 4.19
CA GLY A 150 14.05 11.99 4.30
C GLY A 150 15.38 11.37 4.72
N SER A 151 16.50 11.90 4.23
CA SER A 151 17.87 11.44 4.59
C SER A 151 18.12 11.51 6.09
N GLY A 152 17.69 12.60 6.75
CA GLY A 152 17.84 12.79 8.18
C GLY A 152 17.16 11.72 9.05
N PHE A 153 16.17 10.97 8.49
CA PHE A 153 15.63 9.80 9.20
C PHE A 153 16.63 8.64 9.14
N VAL A 154 17.13 8.29 7.96
CA VAL A 154 18.02 7.12 7.79
C VAL A 154 19.34 7.29 8.53
N GLU A 155 19.89 8.51 8.54
CA GLU A 155 21.14 8.84 9.25
C GLU A 155 21.05 8.64 10.78
N GLN A 156 19.86 8.74 11.33
CA GLN A 156 19.60 8.62 12.77
C GLN A 156 18.61 7.50 13.11
N ALA A 157 18.46 6.53 12.24
CA ALA A 157 17.67 5.34 12.48
C ALA A 157 18.57 4.13 12.76
N ILE A 158 18.09 3.24 13.61
CA ILE A 158 18.70 1.95 13.91
C ILE A 158 17.96 0.92 13.08
N GLU A 159 18.70 0.07 12.38
CA GLU A 159 18.14 -1.11 11.72
C GLU A 159 17.86 -2.18 12.76
N ILE A 160 16.65 -2.74 12.74
CA ILE A 160 16.23 -3.82 13.64
C ILE A 160 15.75 -5.02 12.80
N ASP A 161 16.00 -6.23 13.31
CA ASP A 161 15.46 -7.48 12.77
C ASP A 161 15.39 -8.48 13.92
N ASP A 162 14.19 -8.77 14.39
CA ASP A 162 13.94 -9.69 15.49
C ASP A 162 12.85 -10.69 15.09
N ASP A 163 13.16 -11.98 15.16
CA ASP A 163 12.26 -13.08 14.82
C ASP A 163 12.11 -14.01 16.01
N ARG A 164 10.94 -13.98 16.63
CA ARG A 164 10.60 -14.87 17.75
C ARG A 164 9.11 -15.16 17.84
N SER A 165 8.79 -16.35 18.28
CA SER A 165 7.40 -16.78 18.57
C SER A 165 6.46 -16.69 17.35
N GLY A 166 6.97 -16.81 16.11
CA GLY A 166 6.20 -16.69 14.88
C GLY A 166 5.82 -15.26 14.51
N LEU A 167 6.51 -14.27 15.07
CA LEU A 167 6.44 -12.85 14.72
C LEU A 167 7.84 -12.38 14.35
N ARG A 168 8.00 -11.71 13.21
CA ARG A 168 9.23 -11.04 12.84
C ARG A 168 8.98 -9.55 12.67
N LEU A 169 9.74 -8.73 13.40
CA LEU A 169 9.74 -7.28 13.24
C LEU A 169 11.08 -6.85 12.67
N TRP A 170 11.07 -6.22 11.52
CA TRP A 170 12.26 -5.68 10.90
C TRP A 170 12.03 -4.28 10.33
N GLY A 171 13.11 -3.56 10.06
CA GLY A 171 13.07 -2.25 9.47
C GLY A 171 13.92 -1.23 10.21
N TRP A 172 13.48 0.01 10.23
CA TRP A 172 14.26 1.15 10.75
C TRP A 172 13.47 1.87 11.82
N LEU A 173 14.10 2.00 12.99
CA LEU A 173 13.58 2.70 14.16
C LEU A 173 14.38 3.97 14.38
N GLY A 174 13.76 5.14 14.31
CA GLY A 174 14.41 6.42 14.54
C GLY A 174 14.80 6.59 16.00
N GLN A 175 16.00 7.12 16.24
CA GLN A 175 16.42 7.47 17.59
C GLN A 175 15.49 8.51 18.24
N PRO A 176 15.39 8.57 19.58
CA PRO A 176 14.54 9.55 20.29
C PRO A 176 14.82 11.00 19.89
N SER A 177 16.05 11.31 19.49
CA SER A 177 16.49 12.65 19.04
C SER A 177 15.69 13.18 17.84
N ILE A 178 15.24 12.30 16.94
CA ILE A 178 14.46 12.66 15.74
C ILE A 178 12.96 12.51 15.92
N ALA A 179 12.49 12.28 17.15
CA ALA A 179 11.06 12.21 17.42
C ALA A 179 10.36 13.52 17.03
N ARG A 180 9.17 13.40 16.44
CA ARG A 180 8.45 14.49 15.79
C ARG A 180 7.27 14.97 16.63
N SER A 181 6.82 16.20 16.39
CA SER A 181 5.55 16.71 16.95
C SER A 181 4.33 16.06 16.26
N GLN A 182 4.49 15.57 15.05
CA GLN A 182 3.43 14.93 14.26
C GLN A 182 3.81 13.49 13.89
N ALA A 183 2.82 12.62 13.69
CA ALA A 183 3.00 11.23 13.31
C ALA A 183 3.17 11.05 11.77
N ASP A 184 3.96 11.91 11.14
CA ASP A 184 4.18 11.95 9.70
C ASP A 184 5.28 11.00 9.22
N TRP A 185 6.17 10.57 10.12
CA TRP A 185 7.23 9.59 9.89
C TRP A 185 6.92 8.23 10.52
N GLN A 186 5.66 7.84 10.56
CA GLN A 186 5.21 6.55 11.08
C GLN A 186 4.70 5.68 9.93
N TYR A 187 5.52 4.72 9.53
CA TYR A 187 5.19 3.74 8.50
C TYR A 187 5.23 2.36 9.10
N MET A 188 4.06 1.72 9.21
CA MET A 188 3.92 0.36 9.68
C MET A 188 3.27 -0.51 8.63
N PHE A 189 3.84 -1.68 8.43
CA PHE A 189 3.37 -2.67 7.49
C PHE A 189 3.17 -4.01 8.19
N VAL A 190 2.05 -4.69 7.93
CA VAL A 190 1.79 -6.06 8.36
C VAL A 190 1.63 -6.93 7.13
N ASN A 191 2.48 -7.94 6.97
CA ASN A 191 2.52 -8.79 5.79
C ASN A 191 2.51 -7.98 4.48
N GLY A 192 3.29 -6.87 4.43
CA GLY A 192 3.38 -5.96 3.31
C GLY A 192 2.17 -5.04 3.09
N ARG A 193 1.22 -4.96 4.03
CA ARG A 193 0.10 -4.02 4.01
C ARG A 193 0.38 -2.82 4.90
N PRO A 194 0.24 -1.59 4.39
CA PRO A 194 0.35 -0.41 5.23
C PRO A 194 -0.83 -0.35 6.19
N ILE A 195 -0.55 -0.23 7.47
CA ILE A 195 -1.57 -0.13 8.52
C ILE A 195 -1.41 1.15 9.36
N ARG A 196 -2.49 1.52 10.03
CA ARG A 196 -2.54 2.46 11.14
C ARG A 196 -3.38 1.83 12.24
N ASP A 197 -2.72 1.24 13.21
CA ASP A 197 -3.37 0.51 14.27
C ASP A 197 -3.00 1.10 15.63
N LYS A 198 -3.97 1.20 16.55
CA LYS A 198 -3.77 1.78 17.87
C LYS A 198 -2.94 0.89 18.78
N VAL A 199 -3.11 -0.44 18.68
CA VAL A 199 -2.34 -1.41 19.48
C VAL A 199 -0.87 -1.31 19.13
N VAL A 200 -0.57 -1.30 17.81
CA VAL A 200 0.79 -1.16 17.29
C VAL A 200 1.41 0.18 17.71
N THR A 201 0.70 1.28 17.48
CA THR A 201 1.19 2.63 17.83
C THR A 201 1.47 2.74 19.33
N HIS A 202 0.60 2.19 20.16
CA HIS A 202 0.75 2.17 21.61
C HIS A 202 1.95 1.31 22.04
N ALA A 203 2.09 0.11 21.49
CA ALA A 203 3.20 -0.80 21.78
C ALA A 203 4.56 -0.17 21.45
N ILE A 204 4.69 0.42 20.26
CA ILE A 204 5.92 1.11 19.85
C ILE A 204 6.22 2.27 20.81
N LYS A 205 5.23 3.10 21.12
CA LYS A 205 5.41 4.22 22.03
C LYS A 205 5.81 3.77 23.44
N GLN A 206 5.22 2.69 23.92
CA GLN A 206 5.58 2.09 25.22
C GLN A 206 7.01 1.52 25.20
N GLY A 207 7.46 0.92 24.07
CA GLY A 207 8.83 0.44 23.94
C GLY A 207 9.89 1.55 24.08
N PHE A 208 9.58 2.78 23.66
CA PHE A 208 10.45 3.94 23.91
C PHE A 208 10.47 4.36 25.38
N GLY A 209 9.47 3.98 26.19
CA GLY A 209 9.38 4.33 27.60
C GLY A 209 9.54 5.84 27.86
N ASP A 210 10.33 6.18 28.89
CA ASP A 210 10.55 7.56 29.33
C ASP A 210 11.56 8.34 28.47
N VAL A 211 12.27 7.68 27.54
CA VAL A 211 13.23 8.37 26.65
C VAL A 211 12.52 9.21 25.58
N LEU A 212 11.24 8.95 25.34
CA LEU A 212 10.44 9.74 24.42
C LEU A 212 9.64 10.81 25.18
N HIS A 213 9.95 12.07 24.97
CA HIS A 213 9.19 13.17 25.56
C HIS A 213 7.69 13.03 25.24
N HIS A 214 6.80 13.22 26.22
CA HIS A 214 5.36 12.93 26.13
C HIS A 214 4.64 13.53 24.92
N ALA A 215 5.07 14.70 24.44
CA ALA A 215 4.49 15.39 23.29
C ALA A 215 5.09 14.92 21.94
N ARG A 216 6.09 14.04 21.95
CA ARG A 216 6.76 13.59 20.74
C ARG A 216 6.22 12.27 20.25
N GLN A 217 6.30 12.07 18.94
CA GLN A 217 5.91 10.87 18.23
C GLN A 217 7.16 10.16 17.71
N PRO A 218 7.31 8.85 17.95
CA PRO A 218 8.43 8.10 17.41
C PRO A 218 8.40 8.09 15.88
N ALA A 219 9.58 8.11 15.27
CA ALA A 219 9.73 7.96 13.82
C ALA A 219 10.13 6.53 13.50
N TYR A 220 9.48 5.88 12.53
CA TYR A 220 9.81 4.51 12.16
C TYR A 220 9.30 4.12 10.77
N VAL A 221 10.01 3.15 10.16
CA VAL A 221 9.57 2.38 9.00
C VAL A 221 9.72 0.91 9.37
N LEU A 222 8.63 0.28 9.81
CA LEU A 222 8.64 -1.07 10.40
C LEU A 222 7.74 -2.03 9.65
N PHE A 223 8.20 -3.28 9.57
CA PHE A 223 7.53 -4.40 8.90
C PHE A 223 7.34 -5.52 9.91
N LEU A 224 6.08 -5.88 10.16
CA LEU A 224 5.70 -7.03 10.95
C LEU A 224 5.27 -8.15 10.01
N GLU A 225 5.96 -9.28 10.09
CA GLU A 225 5.60 -10.52 9.42
C GLU A 225 5.02 -11.49 10.44
N MET A 226 3.90 -12.11 10.11
CA MET A 226 3.20 -13.04 10.97
C MET A 226 2.28 -13.96 10.16
N ASP A 227 1.82 -15.03 10.79
CA ASP A 227 0.81 -15.89 10.15
C ASP A 227 -0.41 -15.07 9.72
N PRO A 228 -0.77 -15.07 8.41
CA PRO A 228 -1.96 -14.39 7.92
C PRO A 228 -3.25 -14.77 8.66
N ALA A 229 -3.35 -16.01 9.19
CA ALA A 229 -4.49 -16.43 9.98
C ALA A 229 -4.59 -15.71 11.35
N GLY A 230 -3.51 -15.09 11.82
CA GLY A 230 -3.44 -14.31 13.07
C GLY A 230 -3.93 -12.87 12.94
N VAL A 231 -4.22 -12.39 11.71
CA VAL A 231 -4.60 -11.00 11.47
C VAL A 231 -5.79 -10.90 10.52
N ASP A 232 -6.86 -10.26 10.97
CA ASP A 232 -7.99 -9.90 10.12
C ASP A 232 -7.78 -8.51 9.52
N VAL A 233 -7.58 -8.47 8.20
CA VAL A 233 -7.36 -7.24 7.42
C VAL A 233 -8.65 -6.63 6.87
N ASN A 234 -9.80 -7.23 7.12
CA ASN A 234 -11.11 -6.77 6.65
C ASN A 234 -11.89 -6.00 7.74
N ALA A 235 -11.23 -5.62 8.82
CA ALA A 235 -11.87 -4.98 9.97
C ALA A 235 -12.42 -3.58 9.68
N HIS A 236 -11.91 -2.85 8.66
CA HIS A 236 -12.36 -1.50 8.34
C HIS A 236 -12.46 -1.26 6.82
N PRO A 237 -13.47 -0.52 6.32
CA PRO A 237 -13.65 -0.20 4.90
C PRO A 237 -12.43 0.48 4.26
N ALA A 238 -11.72 1.34 4.99
CA ALA A 238 -10.51 2.03 4.53
C ALA A 238 -9.24 1.15 4.54
N LYS A 239 -9.33 -0.12 5.02
CA LYS A 239 -8.24 -1.13 5.01
C LYS A 239 -6.92 -0.70 5.71
N HIS A 240 -6.96 0.32 6.55
CA HIS A 240 -5.80 0.80 7.31
C HIS A 240 -5.78 0.26 8.74
N GLU A 241 -6.90 -0.24 9.24
CA GLU A 241 -7.02 -0.89 10.54
C GLU A 241 -7.10 -2.40 10.35
N VAL A 242 -6.41 -3.13 11.21
CA VAL A 242 -6.40 -4.59 11.24
C VAL A 242 -6.86 -5.06 12.62
N ARG A 243 -7.34 -6.30 12.72
CA ARG A 243 -7.59 -6.94 14.01
C ARG A 243 -6.63 -8.09 14.18
N PHE A 244 -5.78 -8.01 15.18
CA PHE A 244 -4.95 -9.14 15.60
C PHE A 244 -5.80 -10.09 16.45
N ARG A 245 -5.68 -11.40 16.20
CA ARG A 245 -6.36 -12.42 17.04
C ARG A 245 -5.82 -12.38 18.47
N ASP A 246 -4.50 -12.23 18.61
CA ASP A 246 -3.82 -12.09 19.89
C ASP A 246 -3.14 -10.73 19.97
N GLN A 247 -3.92 -9.71 20.36
CA GLN A 247 -3.44 -8.34 20.50
C GLN A 247 -2.37 -8.23 21.60
N GLY A 248 -2.50 -9.00 22.69
CA GLY A 248 -1.55 -8.99 23.79
C GLY A 248 -0.17 -9.48 23.38
N LYS A 249 -0.12 -10.59 22.62
CA LYS A 249 1.12 -11.14 22.07
C LYS A 249 1.82 -10.16 21.14
N VAL A 250 1.07 -9.56 20.20
CA VAL A 250 1.62 -8.59 19.24
C VAL A 250 2.11 -7.34 19.98
N HIS A 251 1.33 -6.81 20.92
CA HIS A 251 1.70 -5.65 21.72
C HIS A 251 2.97 -5.92 22.52
N GLY A 252 3.03 -7.02 23.27
CA GLY A 252 4.19 -7.38 24.09
C GLY A 252 5.45 -7.57 23.26
N PHE A 253 5.34 -8.24 22.10
CA PHE A 253 6.45 -8.43 21.18
C PHE A 253 6.99 -7.09 20.65
N LEU A 254 6.12 -6.23 20.11
CA LEU A 254 6.52 -4.92 19.57
C LEU A 254 7.16 -4.03 20.64
N SER A 255 6.54 -3.95 21.82
CA SER A 255 7.06 -3.15 22.94
C SER A 255 8.43 -3.64 23.40
N HIS A 256 8.62 -4.97 23.47
CA HIS A 256 9.89 -5.57 23.86
C HIS A 256 11.00 -5.29 22.84
N VAL A 257 10.75 -5.51 21.56
CA VAL A 257 11.76 -5.29 20.50
C VAL A 257 12.18 -3.82 20.42
N VAL A 258 11.23 -2.90 20.60
CA VAL A 258 11.54 -1.46 20.57
C VAL A 258 12.29 -0.98 21.84
N SER A 259 12.17 -1.70 22.97
CA SER A 259 12.84 -1.32 24.22
C SER A 259 14.30 -1.81 24.34
N GLN A 260 14.77 -2.64 23.44
CA GLN A 260 16.16 -3.12 23.36
C GLN A 260 17.08 -2.08 22.73
#